data_d7ae4ff0071998954eeb51bed54f89e9
#
_entry.id   d7ae4ff0071998954eeb51bed54f89e9
#
_cell.length_a   1.000
_cell.length_b   1.000
_cell.length_c   1.000
_cell.angle_alpha   90.00
_cell.angle_beta   90.00
_cell.angle_gamma   90.00
#
_symmetry.space_group_name_H-M   'P 1'
#
loop_
_entity.id
_entity.type
_entity.pdbx_description
1 polymer ?
#
loop_
_entity_poly.entity_id
_entity_poly.type
_entity_poly.pdbx_seq_one_letter_code
_entity_poly.pdbx_strand_id
1 'polypeptide(L)'
;MTSALNIADRLTFSASIVPDQPAVVFPETTDRMGRTAWTQRSFRQLDNDVTALARGLIQLGVRPGDRMVLMVRPSIEFVALTFAVFRAGAVCVLIDPGMGRTRMLSCLDETDPDGFLAVAEVHLLRRLMPWRFRNARHNITTGGPLLRFGCITLSELVARGVTFEGELPKTRATDQAAVIFTSGSTGSAKGVTHTRETLGWILASVGMAFQLTPDDVVMPG
;
A
#
# COMPACT_ATOMS: atom_id res chain seq x y z
N MET A 1 7.04 -16.82 21.15
CA MET A 1 7.02 -15.57 20.36
C MET A 1 6.94 -15.98 18.89
N THR A 2 5.74 -16.09 18.36
CA THR A 2 5.51 -16.44 16.96
C THR A 2 5.92 -15.23 16.12
N SER A 3 6.98 -15.39 15.34
CA SER A 3 7.46 -14.40 14.40
C SER A 3 6.35 -14.14 13.38
N ALA A 4 5.61 -13.06 13.52
CA ALA A 4 4.74 -12.58 12.47
C ALA A 4 5.64 -12.09 11.33
N LEU A 5 5.88 -12.96 10.38
CA LEU A 5 6.82 -12.75 9.27
C LEU A 5 6.35 -11.70 8.29
N ASN A 6 5.06 -11.38 8.29
CA ASN A 6 4.46 -10.38 7.41
C ASN A 6 3.42 -9.56 8.18
N ILE A 7 3.47 -8.23 8.04
CA ILE A 7 2.45 -7.34 8.63
C ILE A 7 1.04 -7.71 8.18
N ALA A 8 0.87 -8.15 6.94
CA ALA A 8 -0.40 -8.59 6.41
C ALA A 8 -0.98 -9.81 7.15
N ASP A 9 -0.14 -10.66 7.77
CA ASP A 9 -0.60 -11.80 8.57
C ASP A 9 -1.27 -11.34 9.87
N ARG A 10 -0.85 -10.19 10.41
CA ARG A 10 -1.52 -9.57 11.58
C ARG A 10 -2.94 -9.13 11.27
N LEU A 11 -3.19 -8.62 10.05
CA LEU A 11 -4.53 -8.30 9.60
C LEU A 11 -5.41 -9.56 9.56
N THR A 12 -4.92 -10.64 8.95
CA THR A 12 -5.62 -11.93 8.90
C THR A 12 -5.90 -12.47 10.31
N PHE A 13 -4.92 -12.36 11.20
CA PHE A 13 -5.11 -12.74 12.61
C PHE A 13 -6.22 -11.92 13.27
N SER A 14 -6.20 -10.59 13.15
CA SER A 14 -7.27 -9.73 13.69
C SER A 14 -8.63 -10.06 13.07
N ALA A 15 -8.69 -10.31 11.76
CA ALA A 15 -9.92 -10.72 11.08
C ALA A 15 -10.47 -12.07 11.59
N SER A 16 -9.61 -12.94 12.12
CA SER A 16 -10.04 -14.21 12.73
C SER A 16 -10.58 -14.06 14.15
N ILE A 17 -10.09 -13.05 14.91
CA ILE A 17 -10.47 -12.84 16.32
C ILE A 17 -11.66 -11.87 16.44
N VAL A 18 -11.60 -10.76 15.71
CA VAL A 18 -12.60 -9.67 15.81
C VAL A 18 -13.13 -9.26 14.41
N PRO A 19 -13.72 -10.19 13.66
CA PRO A 19 -14.03 -10.03 12.23
C PRO A 19 -14.92 -8.84 11.90
N ASP A 20 -15.86 -8.54 12.78
CA ASP A 20 -16.92 -7.56 12.52
C ASP A 20 -16.61 -6.17 13.14
N GLN A 21 -15.50 -6.06 13.91
CA GLN A 21 -15.05 -4.76 14.41
C GLN A 21 -14.51 -3.89 13.27
N PRO A 22 -14.70 -2.55 13.34
CA PRO A 22 -14.11 -1.62 12.39
C PRO A 22 -12.58 -1.70 12.42
N ALA A 23 -11.97 -1.97 11.26
CA ALA A 23 -10.52 -1.94 11.07
C ALA A 23 -10.03 -0.58 10.59
N VAL A 24 -10.81 0.04 9.69
CA VAL A 24 -10.52 1.37 9.12
C VAL A 24 -11.83 2.14 9.01
N VAL A 25 -11.81 3.38 9.47
CA VAL A 25 -12.89 4.34 9.31
C VAL A 25 -12.33 5.57 8.62
N PHE A 26 -13.00 6.05 7.58
CA PHE A 26 -12.52 7.17 6.78
C PHE A 26 -13.63 8.18 6.49
N PRO A 27 -13.37 9.51 6.58
CA PRO A 27 -14.36 10.52 6.21
C PRO A 27 -14.54 10.54 4.70
N GLU A 28 -15.78 10.36 4.22
CA GLU A 28 -16.09 10.30 2.79
C GLU A 28 -16.43 11.68 2.23
N THR A 29 -17.41 12.34 2.83
CA THR A 29 -17.85 13.68 2.43
C THR A 29 -18.31 14.47 3.64
N THR A 30 -18.16 15.80 3.56
CA THR A 30 -18.74 16.71 4.56
C THR A 30 -19.79 17.56 3.87
N ASP A 31 -21.01 17.57 4.39
CA ASP A 31 -22.10 18.37 3.85
C ASP A 31 -21.92 19.87 4.17
N ARG A 32 -22.80 20.72 3.59
CA ARG A 32 -22.76 22.17 3.81
C ARG A 32 -23.04 22.59 5.26
N MET A 33 -23.56 21.69 6.09
CA MET A 33 -23.82 21.90 7.53
C MET A 33 -22.69 21.40 8.42
N GLY A 34 -21.56 20.95 7.82
CA GLY A 34 -20.41 20.43 8.55
C GLY A 34 -20.55 18.98 9.04
N ARG A 35 -21.59 18.25 8.62
CA ARG A 35 -21.78 16.85 8.98
C ARG A 35 -20.97 15.96 8.06
N THR A 36 -20.10 15.13 8.63
CA THR A 36 -19.25 14.21 7.89
C THR A 36 -19.91 12.85 7.77
N ALA A 37 -20.06 12.37 6.54
CA ALA A 37 -20.37 10.98 6.26
C ALA A 37 -19.10 10.15 6.38
N TRP A 38 -19.18 9.00 7.07
CA TRP A 38 -18.07 8.10 7.30
C TRP A 38 -18.29 6.79 6.58
N THR A 39 -17.27 6.29 5.94
CA THR A 39 -17.22 4.93 5.40
C THR A 39 -16.27 4.09 6.24
N GLN A 40 -16.52 2.79 6.34
CA GLN A 40 -15.68 1.90 7.13
C GLN A 40 -15.51 0.53 6.46
N ARG A 41 -14.48 -0.18 6.89
CA ARG A 41 -14.30 -1.62 6.64
C ARG A 41 -14.06 -2.33 7.94
N SER A 42 -14.75 -3.45 8.16
CA SER A 42 -14.43 -4.35 9.26
C SER A 42 -13.13 -5.11 8.97
N PHE A 43 -12.54 -5.74 9.99
CA PHE A 43 -11.33 -6.56 9.80
C PHE A 43 -11.53 -7.64 8.76
N ARG A 44 -12.67 -8.33 8.76
CA ARG A 44 -13.03 -9.34 7.76
C ARG A 44 -13.12 -8.76 6.35
N GLN A 45 -13.80 -7.62 6.20
CA GLN A 45 -13.94 -6.97 4.91
C GLN A 45 -12.59 -6.51 4.37
N LEU A 46 -11.78 -5.87 5.21
CA LEU A 46 -10.46 -5.40 4.81
C LEU A 46 -9.54 -6.57 4.44
N ASP A 47 -9.56 -7.67 5.21
CA ASP A 47 -8.75 -8.86 4.91
C ASP A 47 -9.14 -9.52 3.58
N ASN A 48 -10.44 -9.57 3.27
CA ASN A 48 -10.95 -10.05 2.00
C ASN A 48 -10.52 -9.16 0.84
N ASP A 49 -10.68 -7.82 0.99
CA ASP A 49 -10.26 -6.85 -0.01
C ASP A 49 -8.74 -6.97 -0.28
N VAL A 50 -7.94 -7.03 0.77
CA VAL A 50 -6.48 -7.20 0.70
C VAL A 50 -6.10 -8.52 0.01
N THR A 51 -6.81 -9.60 0.31
CA THR A 51 -6.55 -10.91 -0.31
C THR A 51 -6.84 -10.87 -1.81
N ALA A 52 -7.97 -10.31 -2.21
CA ALA A 52 -8.33 -10.17 -3.63
C ALA A 52 -7.32 -9.30 -4.38
N LEU A 53 -6.93 -8.17 -3.80
CA LEU A 53 -5.93 -7.28 -4.39
C LEU A 53 -4.55 -7.94 -4.51
N ALA A 54 -4.08 -8.65 -3.47
CA ALA A 54 -2.79 -9.34 -3.48
C ALA A 54 -2.75 -10.44 -4.55
N ARG A 55 -3.80 -11.24 -4.63
CA ARG A 55 -3.95 -12.26 -5.68
C ARG A 55 -3.99 -11.64 -7.08
N GLY A 56 -4.68 -10.51 -7.23
CA GLY A 56 -4.70 -9.75 -8.48
C GLY A 56 -3.31 -9.26 -8.89
N LEU A 57 -2.51 -8.75 -7.95
CA LEU A 57 -1.12 -8.35 -8.19
C LEU A 57 -0.27 -9.52 -8.67
N ILE A 58 -0.38 -10.69 -8.01
CA ILE A 58 0.36 -11.90 -8.40
C ILE A 58 -0.06 -12.36 -9.80
N GLN A 59 -1.36 -12.38 -10.10
CA GLN A 59 -1.85 -12.75 -11.43
C GLN A 59 -1.44 -11.74 -12.51
N LEU A 60 -1.24 -10.47 -12.15
CA LEU A 60 -0.69 -9.46 -13.05
C LEU A 60 0.81 -9.68 -13.33
N GLY A 61 1.47 -10.56 -12.56
CA GLY A 61 2.89 -10.90 -12.70
C GLY A 61 3.81 -10.25 -11.68
N VAL A 62 3.27 -9.55 -10.66
CA VAL A 62 4.05 -9.02 -9.54
C VAL A 62 4.66 -10.18 -8.76
N ARG A 63 5.95 -10.10 -8.46
CA ARG A 63 6.73 -11.12 -7.77
C ARG A 63 7.21 -10.62 -6.40
N PRO A 64 7.53 -11.52 -5.47
CA PRO A 64 8.22 -11.14 -4.24
C PRO A 64 9.49 -10.34 -4.52
N GLY A 65 9.62 -9.20 -3.84
CA GLY A 65 10.72 -8.26 -4.02
C GLY A 65 10.52 -7.16 -5.07
N ASP A 66 9.49 -7.27 -5.94
CA ASP A 66 9.17 -6.19 -6.89
C ASP A 66 8.82 -4.89 -6.14
N ARG A 67 9.35 -3.77 -6.61
CA ARG A 67 9.17 -2.44 -6.01
C ARG A 67 7.94 -1.77 -6.58
N MET A 68 6.89 -1.70 -5.77
CA MET A 68 5.60 -1.10 -6.13
C MET A 68 5.46 0.28 -5.50
N VAL A 69 5.54 1.32 -6.32
CA VAL A 69 5.33 2.70 -5.86
C VAL A 69 3.85 2.92 -5.56
N LEU A 70 3.55 3.33 -4.33
CA LEU A 70 2.19 3.63 -3.89
C LEU A 70 1.99 5.14 -3.79
N MET A 71 1.30 5.71 -4.77
CA MET A 71 0.95 7.14 -4.85
C MET A 71 -0.55 7.31 -5.02
N VAL A 72 -1.27 6.95 -3.97
CA VAL A 72 -2.72 6.99 -3.84
C VAL A 72 -3.07 7.99 -2.75
N ARG A 73 -4.20 8.67 -2.90
CA ARG A 73 -4.69 9.58 -1.86
C ARG A 73 -5.04 8.78 -0.60
N PRO A 74 -4.85 9.37 0.61
CA PRO A 74 -5.32 8.74 1.85
C PRO A 74 -6.78 8.32 1.71
N SER A 75 -7.06 7.04 1.96
CA SER A 75 -8.38 6.42 1.78
C SER A 75 -8.35 4.99 2.32
N ILE A 76 -9.48 4.31 2.34
CA ILE A 76 -9.55 2.87 2.63
C ILE A 76 -8.75 2.08 1.60
N GLU A 77 -8.81 2.47 0.32
CA GLU A 77 -8.04 1.84 -0.76
C GLU A 77 -6.52 1.96 -0.55
N PHE A 78 -6.04 3.10 -0.03
CA PHE A 78 -4.62 3.27 0.32
C PHE A 78 -4.17 2.21 1.33
N VAL A 79 -4.95 2.00 2.39
CA VAL A 79 -4.67 0.98 3.41
C VAL A 79 -4.72 -0.42 2.80
N ALA A 80 -5.78 -0.73 2.06
CA ALA A 80 -5.95 -2.05 1.44
C ALA A 80 -4.81 -2.37 0.47
N LEU A 81 -4.40 -1.42 -0.37
CA LEU A 81 -3.29 -1.57 -1.31
C LEU A 81 -1.95 -1.74 -0.62
N THR A 82 -1.69 -1.00 0.47
CA THR A 82 -0.46 -1.16 1.27
C THR A 82 -0.34 -2.60 1.80
N PHE A 83 -1.40 -3.11 2.42
CA PHE A 83 -1.42 -4.49 2.92
C PHE A 83 -1.39 -5.51 1.79
N ALA A 84 -2.00 -5.23 0.63
CA ALA A 84 -1.98 -6.12 -0.53
C ALA A 84 -0.56 -6.27 -1.12
N VAL A 85 0.21 -5.17 -1.22
CA VAL A 85 1.61 -5.20 -1.63
C VAL A 85 2.44 -6.05 -0.68
N PHE A 86 2.26 -5.89 0.64
CA PHE A 86 2.93 -6.73 1.63
C PHE A 86 2.54 -8.21 1.49
N ARG A 87 1.26 -8.51 1.30
CA ARG A 87 0.74 -9.87 1.15
C ARG A 87 1.22 -10.53 -0.14
N ALA A 88 1.38 -9.77 -1.22
CA ALA A 88 1.97 -10.25 -2.47
C ALA A 88 3.49 -10.48 -2.38
N GLY A 89 4.12 -10.19 -1.25
CA GLY A 89 5.56 -10.32 -1.07
C GLY A 89 6.37 -9.18 -1.69
N ALA A 90 5.72 -8.20 -2.31
CA ALA A 90 6.37 -7.06 -2.94
C ALA A 90 6.84 -6.01 -1.91
N VAL A 91 7.64 -5.06 -2.38
CA VAL A 91 8.16 -3.94 -1.59
C VAL A 91 7.31 -2.71 -1.84
N CYS A 92 6.71 -2.17 -0.77
CA CYS A 92 5.92 -0.95 -0.84
C CYS A 92 6.84 0.28 -0.83
N VAL A 93 6.84 1.07 -1.89
CA VAL A 93 7.62 2.30 -1.98
C VAL A 93 6.71 3.50 -1.72
N LEU A 94 7.02 4.22 -0.64
CA LEU A 94 6.27 5.39 -0.21
C LEU A 94 7.13 6.64 -0.39
N ILE A 95 6.62 7.60 -1.17
CA ILE A 95 7.27 8.87 -1.45
C ILE A 95 6.29 9.97 -1.07
N ASP A 96 6.72 10.88 -0.21
CA ASP A 96 5.91 12.04 0.16
C ASP A 96 5.75 13.00 -1.04
N PRO A 97 4.54 13.20 -1.56
CA PRO A 97 4.31 14.13 -2.67
C PRO A 97 4.60 15.58 -2.29
N GLY A 98 4.62 15.92 -1.01
CA GLY A 98 4.93 17.25 -0.49
C GLY A 98 6.40 17.67 -0.65
N MET A 99 7.31 16.72 -0.95
CA MET A 99 8.74 17.05 -1.14
C MET A 99 9.06 17.80 -2.44
N GLY A 100 8.09 18.01 -3.32
CA GLY A 100 8.24 18.70 -4.60
C GLY A 100 8.69 17.81 -5.75
N ARG A 101 8.35 18.21 -6.98
CA ARG A 101 8.49 17.37 -8.18
C ARG A 101 9.91 16.87 -8.45
N THR A 102 10.90 17.73 -8.31
CA THR A 102 12.30 17.36 -8.61
C THR A 102 12.81 16.27 -7.68
N ARG A 103 12.55 16.42 -6.37
CA ARG A 103 12.95 15.42 -5.37
C ARG A 103 12.19 14.13 -5.54
N MET A 104 10.88 14.20 -5.76
CA MET A 104 10.04 13.04 -6.05
C MET A 104 10.57 12.24 -7.24
N LEU A 105 10.92 12.92 -8.34
CA LEU A 105 11.50 12.24 -9.52
C LEU A 105 12.86 11.60 -9.22
N SER A 106 13.71 12.24 -8.40
CA SER A 106 14.97 11.62 -7.96
C SER A 106 14.74 10.37 -7.12
N CYS A 107 13.76 10.37 -6.22
CA CYS A 107 13.40 9.19 -5.43
C CYS A 107 12.88 8.04 -6.33
N LEU A 108 12.09 8.38 -7.34
CA LEU A 108 11.59 7.40 -8.31
C LEU A 108 12.72 6.80 -9.17
N ASP A 109 13.67 7.62 -9.60
CA ASP A 109 14.87 7.15 -10.33
C ASP A 109 15.74 6.22 -9.46
N GLU A 110 15.97 6.59 -8.19
CA GLU A 110 16.74 5.77 -7.23
C GLU A 110 16.04 4.43 -6.93
N THR A 111 14.72 4.45 -6.92
CA THR A 111 13.93 3.25 -6.64
C THR A 111 13.94 2.27 -7.80
N ASP A 112 13.98 2.74 -9.05
CA ASP A 112 13.80 1.93 -10.27
C ASP A 112 12.60 0.97 -10.15
N PRO A 113 11.36 1.49 -10.13
CA PRO A 113 10.18 0.71 -9.74
C PRO A 113 9.77 -0.30 -10.81
N ASP A 114 9.29 -1.47 -10.36
CA ASP A 114 8.67 -2.49 -11.20
C ASP A 114 7.22 -2.16 -11.54
N GLY A 115 6.57 -1.28 -10.76
CA GLY A 115 5.20 -0.87 -11.02
C GLY A 115 4.70 0.29 -10.15
N PHE A 116 3.51 0.76 -10.51
CA PHE A 116 2.82 1.86 -9.84
C PHE A 116 1.40 1.47 -9.46
N LEU A 117 1.05 1.77 -8.23
CA LEU A 117 -0.31 1.84 -7.71
C LEU A 117 -0.58 3.32 -7.46
N ALA A 118 -1.27 4.01 -8.38
CA ALA A 118 -1.27 5.46 -8.32
C ALA A 118 -2.54 6.10 -8.92
N VAL A 119 -2.69 7.38 -8.62
CA VAL A 119 -3.70 8.23 -9.26
C VAL A 119 -3.34 8.50 -10.73
N ALA A 120 -4.34 8.92 -11.52
CA ALA A 120 -4.19 9.10 -12.97
C ALA A 120 -3.08 10.10 -13.36
N GLU A 121 -2.86 11.13 -12.55
CA GLU A 121 -1.86 12.18 -12.78
C GLU A 121 -0.43 11.60 -12.76
N VAL A 122 -0.16 10.63 -11.89
CA VAL A 122 1.13 9.94 -11.80
C VAL A 122 1.34 9.07 -13.05
N HIS A 123 0.31 8.39 -13.52
CA HIS A 123 0.39 7.59 -14.73
C HIS A 123 0.56 8.44 -15.99
N LEU A 124 -0.03 9.64 -16.04
CA LEU A 124 0.26 10.59 -17.09
C LEU A 124 1.74 11.00 -17.09
N LEU A 125 2.30 11.35 -15.92
CA LEU A 125 3.72 11.69 -15.78
C LEU A 125 4.62 10.53 -16.25
N ARG A 126 4.32 9.29 -15.83
CA ARG A 126 5.02 8.08 -16.25
C ARG A 126 4.99 7.93 -17.78
N ARG A 127 3.85 8.18 -18.41
CA ARG A 127 3.71 8.07 -19.87
C ARG A 127 4.46 9.17 -20.63
N LEU A 128 4.61 10.34 -20.04
CA LEU A 128 5.39 11.44 -20.63
C LEU A 128 6.90 11.22 -20.48
N MET A 129 7.34 10.38 -19.54
CA MET A 129 8.76 10.09 -19.25
C MET A 129 9.08 8.59 -19.33
N PRO A 130 8.78 7.89 -20.44
CA PRO A 130 8.93 6.43 -20.52
C PRO A 130 10.36 5.94 -20.36
N TRP A 131 11.34 6.79 -20.67
CA TRP A 131 12.76 6.45 -20.51
C TRP A 131 13.21 6.32 -19.06
N ARG A 132 12.48 6.97 -18.09
CA ARG A 132 12.76 6.90 -16.65
C ARG A 132 12.18 5.64 -16.01
N PHE A 133 11.06 5.13 -16.54
CA PHE A 133 10.27 4.08 -15.92
C PHE A 133 10.19 2.84 -16.80
N ARG A 134 11.33 2.44 -17.39
CA ARG A 134 11.41 1.32 -18.35
C ARG A 134 11.04 -0.01 -17.72
N ASN A 135 11.31 -0.17 -16.41
CA ASN A 135 11.06 -1.39 -15.66
C ASN A 135 9.64 -1.45 -15.08
N ALA A 136 8.89 -0.33 -15.07
CA ALA A 136 7.55 -0.25 -14.51
C ALA A 136 6.50 -0.95 -15.39
N ARG A 137 6.41 -2.27 -15.27
CA ARG A 137 5.50 -3.13 -16.04
C ARG A 137 4.12 -3.26 -15.41
N HIS A 138 4.02 -3.17 -14.08
CA HIS A 138 2.80 -3.40 -13.31
C HIS A 138 2.16 -2.07 -12.90
N ASN A 139 1.21 -1.60 -13.73
CA ASN A 139 0.65 -0.27 -13.54
C ASN A 139 -0.86 -0.34 -13.30
N ILE A 140 -1.28 0.09 -12.11
CA ILE A 140 -2.66 0.05 -11.62
C ILE A 140 -3.10 1.47 -11.27
N THR A 141 -4.22 1.92 -11.85
CA THR A 141 -4.80 3.22 -11.53
C THR A 141 -5.95 3.09 -10.53
N THR A 142 -5.96 3.98 -9.53
CA THR A 142 -7.10 4.23 -8.64
C THR A 142 -8.06 5.27 -9.20
N GLY A 143 -7.71 5.89 -10.35
CA GLY A 143 -8.58 6.78 -11.09
C GLY A 143 -9.69 6.04 -11.84
N GLY A 144 -10.70 6.81 -12.29
CA GLY A 144 -11.80 6.25 -13.08
C GLY A 144 -11.36 5.67 -14.44
N PRO A 145 -12.23 4.87 -15.08
CA PRO A 145 -11.91 4.11 -16.30
C PRO A 145 -11.53 4.97 -17.52
N LEU A 146 -11.85 6.24 -17.52
CA LEU A 146 -11.56 7.18 -18.62
C LEU A 146 -10.09 7.62 -18.67
N LEU A 147 -9.34 7.56 -17.56
CA LEU A 147 -7.96 8.05 -17.46
C LEU A 147 -6.98 6.90 -17.18
N ARG A 148 -6.99 5.89 -18.04
CA ARG A 148 -6.20 4.66 -17.84
C ARG A 148 -4.70 4.82 -18.12
N PHE A 149 -4.34 5.62 -19.11
CA PHE A 149 -2.93 5.78 -19.56
C PHE A 149 -2.14 4.47 -19.73
N GLY A 150 -2.82 3.41 -20.21
CA GLY A 150 -2.22 2.08 -20.36
C GLY A 150 -2.13 1.25 -19.07
N CYS A 151 -2.89 1.62 -18.03
CA CYS A 151 -2.97 0.90 -16.77
C CYS A 151 -4.23 0.04 -16.69
N ILE A 152 -4.23 -0.96 -15.82
CA ILE A 152 -5.46 -1.61 -15.38
C ILE A 152 -6.10 -0.80 -14.24
N THR A 153 -7.42 -0.92 -14.09
CA THR A 153 -8.13 -0.30 -12.97
C THR A 153 -8.09 -1.16 -11.71
N LEU A 154 -8.40 -0.56 -10.58
CA LEU A 154 -8.49 -1.29 -9.31
C LEU A 154 -9.55 -2.41 -9.37
N SER A 155 -10.70 -2.14 -10.02
CA SER A 155 -11.75 -3.15 -10.21
C SER A 155 -11.30 -4.33 -11.07
N GLU A 156 -10.53 -4.08 -12.13
CA GLU A 156 -9.94 -5.14 -12.95
C GLU A 156 -8.90 -5.96 -12.16
N LEU A 157 -8.12 -5.31 -11.29
CA LEU A 157 -7.18 -5.99 -10.40
C LEU A 157 -7.92 -6.93 -9.44
N VAL A 158 -8.99 -6.45 -8.79
CA VAL A 158 -9.84 -7.26 -7.89
C VAL A 158 -10.46 -8.44 -8.65
N ALA A 159 -11.04 -8.20 -9.85
CA ALA A 159 -11.63 -9.25 -10.67
C ALA A 159 -10.63 -10.37 -11.00
N ARG A 160 -9.38 -10.02 -11.31
CA ARG A 160 -8.28 -10.99 -11.48
C ARG A 160 -8.02 -11.79 -10.20
N GLY A 161 -7.96 -11.10 -9.05
CA GLY A 161 -7.70 -11.75 -7.77
C GLY A 161 -8.77 -12.74 -7.34
N VAL A 162 -10.04 -12.51 -7.70
CA VAL A 162 -11.15 -13.43 -7.43
C VAL A 162 -11.00 -14.73 -8.21
N THR A 163 -10.45 -14.68 -9.42
CA THR A 163 -10.25 -15.85 -10.29
C THR A 163 -8.89 -16.54 -10.08
N PHE A 164 -8.05 -16.04 -9.21
CA PHE A 164 -6.72 -16.58 -8.97
C PHE A 164 -6.78 -17.82 -8.07
N GLU A 165 -6.33 -18.95 -8.56
CA GLU A 165 -6.31 -20.24 -7.84
C GLU A 165 -4.95 -20.58 -7.21
N GLY A 166 -3.93 -19.73 -7.41
CA GLY A 166 -2.59 -19.93 -6.87
C GLY A 166 -2.46 -19.63 -5.38
N GLU A 167 -1.33 -20.02 -4.81
CA GLU A 167 -0.99 -19.71 -3.42
C GLU A 167 -0.36 -18.32 -3.28
N LEU A 168 -0.55 -17.70 -2.12
CA LEU A 168 0.16 -16.49 -1.75
C LEU A 168 1.62 -16.81 -1.42
N PRO A 169 2.58 -15.95 -1.78
CA PRO A 169 3.98 -16.23 -1.58
C PRO A 169 4.35 -16.24 -0.10
N LYS A 170 5.20 -17.19 0.28
CA LYS A 170 5.82 -17.21 1.60
C LYS A 170 6.96 -16.20 1.62
N THR A 171 7.03 -15.41 2.67
CA THR A 171 8.04 -14.36 2.86
C THR A 171 8.91 -14.66 4.07
N ARG A 172 10.15 -14.11 4.05
CA ARG A 172 11.11 -14.23 5.14
C ARG A 172 11.15 -12.95 5.96
N ALA A 173 11.56 -13.02 7.21
CA ALA A 173 11.77 -11.87 8.08
C ALA A 173 12.74 -10.83 7.48
N THR A 174 13.78 -11.32 6.81
CA THR A 174 14.83 -10.50 6.18
C THR A 174 14.46 -9.90 4.83
N ASP A 175 13.33 -10.32 4.22
CA ASP A 175 12.89 -9.77 2.95
C ASP A 175 12.51 -8.29 3.10
N GLN A 176 12.85 -7.49 2.10
CA GLN A 176 12.45 -6.09 2.06
C GLN A 176 10.91 -6.00 2.01
N ALA A 177 10.35 -5.09 2.79
CA ALA A 177 8.91 -4.86 2.84
C ALA A 177 8.55 -3.45 2.38
N ALA A 178 9.35 -2.44 2.75
CA ALA A 178 9.08 -1.07 2.37
C ALA A 178 10.37 -0.27 2.12
N VAL A 179 10.26 0.74 1.26
CA VAL A 179 11.22 1.83 1.11
C VAL A 179 10.44 3.13 1.33
N ILE A 180 10.83 3.88 2.35
CA ILE A 180 10.14 5.12 2.72
C ILE A 180 11.10 6.28 2.51
N PHE A 181 10.72 7.20 1.62
CA PHE A 181 11.47 8.44 1.39
C PHE A 181 10.92 9.54 2.27
N THR A 182 11.79 10.10 3.09
CA THR A 182 11.45 11.24 3.94
C THR A 182 12.12 12.51 3.42
N SER A 183 11.46 13.65 3.59
CA SER A 183 12.02 14.96 3.32
C SER A 183 13.12 15.26 4.37
N GLY A 184 14.36 14.82 4.10
CA GLY A 184 15.51 15.15 4.96
C GLY A 184 15.73 16.67 5.01
N SER A 185 15.98 17.21 6.20
CA SER A 185 16.23 18.65 6.42
C SER A 185 17.52 19.17 5.77
N THR A 186 18.40 18.30 5.27
CA THR A 186 19.79 18.66 4.92
C THR A 186 20.29 18.19 3.56
N GLY A 187 19.40 17.87 2.59
CA GLY A 187 19.94 17.43 1.27
C GLY A 187 18.98 16.62 0.40
N SER A 188 19.51 15.70 -0.39
CA SER A 188 18.75 14.76 -1.20
C SER A 188 17.86 13.86 -0.30
N ALA A 189 16.63 13.62 -0.72
CA ALA A 189 15.76 12.68 -0.02
C ALA A 189 16.44 11.30 0.01
N LYS A 190 16.38 10.63 1.17
CA LYS A 190 16.99 9.30 1.35
C LYS A 190 15.88 8.28 1.54
N GLY A 191 15.96 7.19 0.78
CA GLY A 191 15.09 6.04 0.96
C GLY A 191 15.57 5.17 2.12
N VAL A 192 14.74 5.04 3.15
CA VAL A 192 14.97 4.11 4.27
C VAL A 192 14.33 2.78 3.94
N THR A 193 15.14 1.75 3.84
CA THR A 193 14.67 0.38 3.58
C THR A 193 14.30 -0.32 4.88
N HIS A 194 13.10 -0.86 4.92
CA HIS A 194 12.59 -1.66 6.03
C HIS A 194 12.39 -3.11 5.58
N THR A 195 12.89 -4.05 6.38
CA THR A 195 12.56 -5.47 6.25
C THR A 195 11.21 -5.75 6.92
N ARG A 196 10.65 -6.94 6.69
CA ARG A 196 9.41 -7.37 7.35
C ARG A 196 9.58 -7.42 8.87
N GLU A 197 10.74 -7.87 9.32
CA GLU A 197 11.10 -7.91 10.73
C GLU A 197 11.18 -6.50 11.33
N THR A 198 11.89 -5.56 10.68
CA THR A 198 12.01 -4.18 11.20
C THR A 198 10.66 -3.48 11.29
N LEU A 199 9.77 -3.67 10.30
CA LEU A 199 8.39 -3.15 10.40
C LEU A 199 7.62 -3.79 11.56
N GLY A 200 7.80 -5.09 11.77
CA GLY A 200 7.19 -5.80 12.90
C GLY A 200 7.65 -5.23 14.26
N TRP A 201 8.94 -4.94 14.38
CA TRP A 201 9.51 -4.31 15.57
C TRP A 201 9.02 -2.89 15.78
N ILE A 202 8.93 -2.08 14.71
CA ILE A 202 8.37 -0.72 14.78
C ILE A 202 6.94 -0.75 15.31
N LEU A 203 6.09 -1.60 14.75
CA LEU A 203 4.69 -1.73 15.21
C LEU A 203 4.59 -2.18 16.67
N ALA A 204 5.41 -3.15 17.08
CA ALA A 204 5.43 -3.61 18.47
C ALA A 204 5.90 -2.48 19.41
N SER A 205 6.94 -1.74 19.01
CA SER A 205 7.47 -0.62 19.80
C SER A 205 6.47 0.52 19.94
N VAL A 206 5.76 0.86 18.87
CA VAL A 206 4.68 1.86 18.90
C VAL A 206 3.55 1.40 19.82
N GLY A 207 3.09 0.15 19.67
CA GLY A 207 2.06 -0.42 20.54
C GLY A 207 2.44 -0.35 22.02
N MET A 208 3.69 -0.70 22.36
CA MET A 208 4.18 -0.62 23.75
C MET A 208 4.34 0.82 24.24
N ALA A 209 4.93 1.70 23.42
CA ALA A 209 5.20 3.09 23.82
C ALA A 209 3.91 3.88 24.10
N PHE A 210 2.88 3.64 23.31
CA PHE A 210 1.57 4.29 23.47
C PHE A 210 0.58 3.44 24.27
N GLN A 211 0.98 2.26 24.77
CA GLN A 211 0.14 1.34 25.54
C GLN A 211 -1.17 0.99 24.81
N LEU A 212 -1.08 0.82 23.47
CA LEU A 212 -2.27 0.57 22.65
C LEU A 212 -2.95 -0.74 23.03
N THR A 213 -4.26 -0.67 23.18
CA THR A 213 -5.16 -1.77 23.49
C THR A 213 -6.10 -2.06 22.32
N PRO A 214 -6.82 -3.20 22.31
CA PRO A 214 -7.83 -3.48 21.27
C PRO A 214 -8.98 -2.46 21.19
N ASP A 215 -9.18 -1.68 22.25
CA ASP A 215 -10.26 -0.69 22.35
C ASP A 215 -9.85 0.70 21.83
N ASP A 216 -8.57 0.89 21.52
CA ASP A 216 -8.05 2.17 21.05
C ASP A 216 -8.33 2.40 19.56
N VAL A 217 -8.74 3.64 19.25
CA VAL A 217 -8.88 4.14 17.89
C VAL A 217 -7.77 5.15 17.61
N VAL A 218 -6.89 4.83 16.66
CA VAL A 218 -5.78 5.71 16.28
C VAL A 218 -6.21 6.59 15.11
N MET A 219 -6.17 7.91 15.29
CA MET A 219 -6.37 8.87 14.21
C MET A 219 -5.01 9.41 13.76
N PRO A 220 -4.59 9.14 12.51
CA PRO A 220 -3.42 9.80 11.95
C PRO A 220 -3.75 11.27 11.69
N GLY A 221 -2.89 12.18 12.15
CA GLY A 221 -2.98 13.63 11.94
C GLY A 221 -2.45 14.08 10.58
#